data_280e817114db12866aa9e2cfe35b9e75
#
_entry.id   280e817114db12866aa9e2cfe35b9e75
#
_cell.length_a   1.000
_cell.length_b   1.000
_cell.length_c   1.000
_cell.angle_alpha   90.00
_cell.angle_beta   90.00
_cell.angle_gamma   90.00
#
_symmetry.space_group_name_H-M   'P 1'
#
loop_
_entity.id
_entity.type
_entity.pdbx_description
1 polymer ?
#
loop_
_entity_poly.entity_id
_entity_poly.type
_entity_poly.pdbx_seq_one_letter_code
_entity_poly.pdbx_strand_id
1 'polypeptide(L)' 'MHEDTERRLMNLELKASDAEDTLERLNDVIVRQQAQIDLLLREVATLREQTPAAEAAAFRSLRDELPPHY' A
#
# COMPACT_ATOMS: atom_id res chain seq x y z
N MET A 1 24.61 9.30 40.56
CA MET A 1 25.01 8.57 39.32
C MET A 1 24.08 7.44 38.97
N HIS A 2 23.68 6.61 39.94
CA HIS A 2 22.73 5.53 39.70
C HIS A 2 21.37 6.05 39.25
N GLU A 3 20.92 7.15 39.80
CA GLU A 3 19.63 7.75 39.45
C GLU A 3 19.59 8.24 38.00
N ASP A 4 20.69 8.82 37.52
CA ASP A 4 20.77 9.26 36.11
C ASP A 4 20.76 8.09 35.16
N THR A 5 21.47 7.03 35.48
CA THR A 5 21.53 5.83 34.67
C THR A 5 20.16 5.14 34.62
N GLU A 6 19.50 5.02 35.75
CA GLU A 6 18.16 4.47 35.85
C GLU A 6 17.14 5.27 35.04
N ARG A 7 17.24 6.61 35.14
CA ARG A 7 16.37 7.51 34.39
C ARG A 7 16.58 7.36 32.87
N ARG A 8 17.83 7.28 32.45
CA ARG A 8 18.15 7.07 31.03
C ARG A 8 17.65 5.74 30.52
N LEU A 9 17.82 4.69 31.31
CA LEU A 9 17.30 3.35 30.94
C LEU A 9 15.78 3.37 30.83
N MET A 10 15.11 4.01 31.76
CA MET A 10 13.67 4.15 31.75
C MET A 10 13.17 4.89 30.51
N ASN A 11 13.85 5.99 30.17
CA ASN A 11 13.53 6.75 28.97
C ASN A 11 13.73 5.92 27.69
N LEU A 12 14.80 5.16 27.63
CA LEU A 12 15.09 4.28 26.51
C LEU A 12 14.06 3.17 26.39
N GLU A 13 13.65 2.60 27.50
CA GLU A 13 12.60 1.57 27.53
C GLU A 13 11.26 2.12 27.03
N LEU A 14 10.90 3.32 27.45
CA LEU A 14 9.69 3.98 26.99
C LEU A 14 9.74 4.26 25.49
N LYS A 15 10.86 4.76 25.01
CA LYS A 15 11.04 5.01 23.57
C LYS A 15 11.00 3.72 22.75
N ALA A 16 11.63 2.67 23.27
CA ALA A 16 11.60 1.37 22.61
C ALA A 16 10.19 0.81 22.55
N SER A 17 9.45 0.92 23.64
CA SER A 17 8.05 0.48 23.70
C SER A 17 7.18 1.25 22.72
N ASP A 18 7.33 2.58 22.64
CA ASP A 18 6.60 3.40 21.68
C ASP A 18 6.96 3.04 20.24
N ALA A 19 8.23 2.77 19.98
CA ALA A 19 8.69 2.36 18.65
C ALA A 19 8.10 1.00 18.26
N GLU A 20 8.05 0.06 19.19
CA GLU A 20 7.45 -1.25 18.95
C GLU A 20 5.96 -1.12 18.63
N ASP A 21 5.24 -0.30 19.38
CA ASP A 21 3.82 -0.05 19.13
C ASP A 21 3.60 0.57 17.76
N THR A 22 4.44 1.52 17.38
CA THR A 22 4.37 2.15 16.06
C THR A 22 4.64 1.14 14.96
N LEU A 23 5.63 0.27 15.14
CA LEU A 23 5.96 -0.78 14.17
C LEU A 23 4.78 -1.76 14.00
N GLU A 24 4.12 -2.12 15.08
CA GLU A 24 2.94 -2.98 15.01
C GLU A 24 1.81 -2.32 14.21
N ARG A 25 1.55 -1.05 14.46
CA ARG A 25 0.54 -0.29 13.73
C ARG A 25 0.87 -0.17 12.25
N LEU A 26 2.13 0.11 11.94
CA LEU A 26 2.60 0.18 10.56
C LEU A 26 2.47 -1.17 9.87
N ASN A 27 2.80 -2.25 10.55
CA ASN A 27 2.64 -3.58 10.02
C ASN A 27 1.18 -3.89 9.71
N ASP A 28 0.25 -3.52 10.60
CA ASP A 28 -1.18 -3.68 10.37
C ASP A 28 -1.64 -2.89 9.14
N VAL A 29 -1.16 -1.67 8.98
CA VAL A 29 -1.47 -0.84 7.81
C VAL A 29 -0.97 -1.52 6.53
N ILE A 30 0.26 -2.03 6.55
CA ILE A 30 0.85 -2.72 5.39
C ILE A 30 0.02 -3.94 5.01
N VAL A 31 -0.38 -4.75 5.98
CA VAL A 31 -1.21 -5.92 5.75
C VAL A 31 -2.55 -5.55 5.11
N ARG A 32 -3.21 -4.51 5.64
CA ARG A 32 -4.47 -4.02 5.08
C ARG A 32 -4.31 -3.48 3.68
N GLN A 33 -3.26 -2.71 3.43
CA GLN A 33 -2.97 -2.16 2.11
C GLN A 33 -2.70 -3.27 1.11
N GLN A 34 -1.95 -4.29 1.50
CA GLN A 34 -1.71 -5.43 0.62
C GLN A 34 -2.99 -6.16 0.26
N ALA A 35 -3.88 -6.35 1.24
CA ALA A 35 -5.19 -6.96 1.00
C ALA A 35 -6.04 -6.12 0.03
N GLN A 36 -6.02 -4.81 0.18
CA GLN A 36 -6.71 -3.88 -0.73
C GLN A 36 -6.13 -3.94 -2.14
N ILE A 37 -4.83 -3.98 -2.26
CA ILE A 37 -4.15 -4.09 -3.55
C ILE A 37 -4.53 -5.40 -4.24
N ASP A 38 -4.50 -6.50 -3.52
CA ASP A 38 -4.87 -7.81 -4.04
C ASP A 38 -6.33 -7.81 -4.52
N LEU A 39 -7.22 -7.22 -3.76
CA LEU A 39 -8.63 -7.10 -4.12
C LEU A 39 -8.81 -6.27 -5.39
N LEU A 40 -8.14 -5.12 -5.47
CA LEU A 40 -8.20 -4.26 -6.65
C LEU A 40 -7.63 -4.96 -7.90
N LEU A 41 -6.56 -5.71 -7.75
CA LEU A 41 -5.99 -6.49 -8.85
C LEU A 41 -6.98 -7.55 -9.37
N ARG A 42 -7.71 -8.20 -8.47
CA ARG A 42 -8.75 -9.15 -8.84
C ARG A 42 -9.91 -8.47 -9.56
N GLU A 43 -10.33 -7.31 -9.07
CA GLU A 43 -11.39 -6.52 -9.70
C GLU A 43 -10.98 -6.06 -11.09
N VAL A 44 -9.76 -5.60 -11.26
CA VAL A 44 -9.23 -5.21 -12.58
C VAL A 44 -9.23 -6.43 -13.52
N ALA A 45 -8.77 -7.57 -13.06
CA ALA A 45 -8.76 -8.79 -13.86
C ALA A 45 -10.18 -9.19 -14.28
N THR A 46 -11.13 -9.12 -13.36
CA THR A 46 -12.53 -9.41 -13.62
C THR A 46 -13.12 -8.46 -14.67
N LEU A 47 -12.84 -7.17 -14.53
CA LEU A 47 -13.31 -6.16 -15.49
C LEU A 47 -12.73 -6.39 -16.87
N ARG A 48 -11.47 -6.79 -16.97
CA ARG A 48 -10.83 -7.14 -18.24
C ARG A 48 -11.49 -8.35 -18.90
N GLU A 49 -11.85 -9.34 -18.10
CA GLU A 49 -12.54 -10.55 -18.60
C GLU A 49 -13.95 -10.23 -19.06
N GLN A 50 -14.65 -9.31 -18.38
CA GLN A 50 -16.01 -8.91 -18.69
C GLN A 50 -16.09 -7.96 -19.88
N THR A 51 -15.01 -7.30 -20.24
CA THR A 51 -15.00 -6.36 -21.35
C THR A 51 -15.11 -7.16 -22.67
N PRO A 52 -16.17 -6.96 -23.48
CA PRO A 52 -16.26 -7.63 -24.76
C PRO A 52 -15.08 -7.29 -25.67
N ALA A 53 -14.69 -8.27 -26.48
CA ALA A 53 -13.57 -8.10 -27.40
C ALA A 53 -13.75 -6.89 -28.33
N ALA A 54 -15.00 -6.61 -28.74
CA ALA A 54 -15.32 -5.46 -29.57
C ALA A 54 -15.03 -4.13 -28.88
N GLU A 55 -15.39 -4.02 -27.58
CA GLU A 55 -15.11 -2.83 -26.78
C GLU A 55 -13.61 -2.67 -26.56
N ALA A 56 -12.91 -3.76 -26.26
CA ALA A 56 -11.47 -3.74 -26.09
C ALA A 56 -10.78 -3.29 -27.38
N ALA A 57 -11.22 -3.76 -28.51
CA ALA A 57 -10.72 -3.34 -29.82
C ALA A 57 -11.01 -1.87 -30.08
N ALA A 58 -12.21 -1.40 -29.72
CA ALA A 58 -12.58 0.02 -29.86
C ALA A 58 -11.68 0.91 -29.01
N PHE A 59 -11.40 0.51 -27.78
CA PHE A 59 -10.47 1.24 -26.92
C PHE A 59 -9.05 1.31 -27.48
N ARG A 60 -8.58 0.22 -28.06
CA ARG A 60 -7.28 0.18 -28.70
C ARG A 60 -7.24 1.11 -29.92
N SER A 61 -8.29 1.08 -30.72
CA SER A 61 -8.43 1.95 -31.91
C SER A 61 -8.44 3.42 -31.50
N LEU A 62 -9.17 3.79 -30.45
CA LEU A 62 -9.20 5.14 -29.94
C LEU A 62 -7.82 5.58 -29.44
N ARG A 63 -7.10 4.69 -28.78
CA ARG A 63 -5.76 4.98 -28.29
C ARG A 63 -4.79 5.19 -29.45
N ASP A 64 -4.92 4.41 -30.51
CA ASP A 64 -4.07 4.51 -31.70
C ASP A 64 -4.39 5.78 -32.52
N GLU A 65 -5.65 6.23 -32.50
CA GLU A 65 -6.07 7.45 -33.20
C GLU A 65 -5.73 8.73 -32.46
N LEU A 66 -5.45 8.65 -31.14
CA LEU A 66 -5.07 9.81 -30.39
C LEU A 66 -3.72 10.34 -30.87
N PRO A 67 -3.61 11.68 -31.11
CA PRO A 67 -2.32 12.24 -31.50
C PRO A 67 -1.30 12.02 -30.40
N PRO A 68 -0.06 11.73 -30.77
CA PRO A 68 0.97 11.54 -29.76
C PRO A 68 1.17 12.83 -28.96
N HIS A 69 1.29 12.67 -27.65
CA HIS A 69 1.59 13.80 -26.77
C HIS A 69 3.09 14.03 -26.72
N TYR A 70 3.47 15.26 -26.93
CA TYR A 70 4.86 15.68 -26.90
C TYR A 70 5.15 16.57 -25.72
#